data_5934c6adfb897e737fc8be7f23744118
#
_entry.id   5934c6adfb897e737fc8be7f23744118
#
_cell.length_a   1.000
_cell.length_b   1.000
_cell.length_c   1.000
_cell.angle_alpha   90.00
_cell.angle_beta   90.00
_cell.angle_gamma   90.00
#
_symmetry.space_group_name_H-M   'P 1'
#
loop_
_entity.id
_entity.type
_entity.pdbx_description
1 polymer ?
#
loop_
_entity_poly.entity_id
_entity_poly.type
_entity_poly.pdbx_seq_one_letter_code
_entity_poly.pdbx_strand_id
1 'polypeptide(L)'
;GYNNTAKQMVKPIIIVDGFDPKDKRKVQDCDCEQDPTCVLNNDDGDNGVFNPTKHESLEDLMNYNTINSTTGLPQVKNLISELRTKGYDVIVINNPTYTSTNVAGQSVTVDGGADYIERNAMTLVSFIKNYVKPNQTLAGSNQQLVLVGPSMGGQITRFALAYMEKKFAETGLVEWKHNARLWISVDSPHLGANIPVGAQANIWFLADRLGKEPAKIQYYEELNSVAG
;
A
#
# COMPACT_ATOMS: atom_id res chain seq x y z
N GLY A 1 -8.39 -8.56 6.68
CA GLY A 1 -9.47 -9.11 7.49
C GLY A 1 -8.98 -10.14 8.50
N TYR A 2 -9.74 -10.32 9.56
CA TYR A 2 -9.45 -11.33 10.57
C TYR A 2 -9.76 -12.74 10.06
N ASN A 3 -8.96 -13.72 10.44
CA ASN A 3 -9.15 -15.11 10.06
C ASN A 3 -9.91 -15.94 11.13
N ASN A 4 -10.59 -15.29 12.05
CA ASN A 4 -11.35 -15.97 13.11
C ASN A 4 -12.65 -15.21 13.45
N THR A 5 -13.62 -15.93 14.00
CA THR A 5 -14.94 -15.40 14.37
C THR A 5 -14.88 -14.36 15.49
N ALA A 6 -13.87 -14.41 16.34
CA ALA A 6 -13.67 -13.46 17.43
C ALA A 6 -13.11 -12.11 16.95
N LYS A 7 -12.79 -11.98 15.66
CA LYS A 7 -12.17 -10.79 15.06
C LYS A 7 -10.88 -10.35 15.79
N GLN A 8 -10.11 -11.32 16.25
CA GLN A 8 -8.85 -11.10 16.96
C GLN A 8 -7.67 -11.28 16.00
N MET A 9 -6.63 -10.51 16.21
CA MET A 9 -5.41 -10.58 15.40
C MET A 9 -4.44 -11.59 16.03
N VAL A 10 -4.29 -12.76 15.39
CA VAL A 10 -3.47 -13.86 15.89
C VAL A 10 -2.16 -13.98 15.12
N LYS A 11 -2.22 -13.98 13.79
CA LYS A 11 -1.06 -14.19 12.91
C LYS A 11 -1.00 -13.12 11.82
N PRO A 12 -0.59 -11.89 12.16
CA PRO A 12 -0.69 -10.76 11.27
C PRO A 12 0.34 -10.81 10.13
N ILE A 13 -0.13 -10.48 8.94
CA ILE A 13 0.69 -10.07 7.81
C ILE A 13 0.17 -8.73 7.31
N ILE A 14 1.06 -7.75 7.21
CA ILE A 14 0.75 -6.41 6.71
C ILE A 14 1.38 -6.26 5.34
N ILE A 15 0.58 -5.87 4.37
CA ILE A 15 0.98 -5.52 3.01
C ILE A 15 0.77 -4.02 2.87
N VAL A 16 1.83 -3.27 2.57
CA VAL A 16 1.78 -1.81 2.43
C VAL A 16 1.87 -1.45 0.97
N ASP A 17 0.91 -0.69 0.47
CA ASP A 17 0.90 -0.27 -0.93
C ASP A 17 2.12 0.58 -1.31
N GLY A 18 2.41 0.61 -2.60
CA GLY A 18 3.48 1.38 -3.19
C GLY A 18 3.09 2.82 -3.54
N PHE A 19 3.77 3.38 -4.53
CA PHE A 19 3.48 4.69 -5.08
C PHE A 19 2.14 4.66 -5.83
N ASP A 20 1.19 5.46 -5.37
CA ASP A 20 -0.15 5.54 -5.92
C ASP A 20 -0.70 6.97 -5.85
N PRO A 21 -0.19 7.90 -6.68
CA PRO A 21 -0.65 9.28 -6.70
C PRO A 21 -2.15 9.38 -6.95
N LYS A 22 -2.81 10.22 -6.15
CA LYS A 22 -4.25 10.48 -6.19
C LYS A 22 -5.13 9.30 -5.78
N ASP A 23 -4.55 8.31 -5.07
CA ASP A 23 -5.30 7.16 -4.54
C ASP A 23 -6.13 6.45 -5.63
N LYS A 24 -5.49 6.16 -6.76
CA LYS A 24 -6.13 5.52 -7.93
C LYS A 24 -6.50 4.07 -7.66
N ARG A 25 -5.67 3.37 -6.87
CA ARG A 25 -5.95 1.98 -6.48
C ARG A 25 -6.72 1.94 -5.17
N LYS A 26 -7.77 1.16 -5.12
CA LYS A 26 -8.50 0.85 -3.90
C LYS A 26 -8.04 -0.48 -3.33
N VAL A 27 -8.31 -0.73 -2.06
CA VAL A 27 -7.96 -2.01 -1.42
C VAL A 27 -8.72 -3.16 -2.06
N GLN A 28 -9.99 -2.95 -2.35
CA GLN A 28 -10.88 -3.87 -3.05
C GLN A 28 -11.71 -3.09 -4.05
N ASP A 29 -12.05 -3.74 -5.16
CA ASP A 29 -13.04 -3.18 -6.06
C ASP A 29 -14.40 -3.13 -5.38
N CYS A 30 -15.14 -2.07 -5.67
CA CYS A 30 -16.53 -1.99 -5.28
C CYS A 30 -17.33 -3.05 -6.02
N ASP A 31 -18.06 -3.89 -5.31
CA ASP A 31 -19.11 -4.71 -5.89
C ASP A 31 -20.38 -3.86 -6.07
N CYS A 32 -20.42 -3.13 -7.18
CA CYS A 32 -21.54 -2.21 -7.46
C CYS A 32 -22.87 -2.94 -7.71
N GLU A 33 -22.86 -4.26 -7.85
CA GLU A 33 -24.11 -5.03 -7.88
C GLU A 33 -24.73 -5.18 -6.49
N GLN A 34 -23.92 -5.15 -5.44
CA GLN A 34 -24.34 -5.36 -4.06
C GLN A 34 -24.31 -4.09 -3.20
N ASP A 35 -23.51 -3.08 -3.58
CA ASP A 35 -23.38 -1.82 -2.85
C ASP A 35 -23.88 -0.63 -3.68
N PRO A 36 -25.09 -0.14 -3.42
CA PRO A 36 -25.65 1.02 -4.14
C PRO A 36 -24.90 2.33 -3.87
N THR A 37 -23.98 2.36 -2.92
CA THR A 37 -23.13 3.53 -2.64
C THR A 37 -21.79 3.45 -3.41
N CYS A 38 -21.56 2.34 -4.08
CA CYS A 38 -20.40 2.18 -4.95
C CYS A 38 -20.49 3.15 -6.12
N VAL A 39 -19.78 4.23 -6.03
CA VAL A 39 -19.55 5.14 -7.16
C VAL A 39 -18.33 4.60 -7.89
N LEU A 40 -18.57 4.01 -9.08
CA LEU A 40 -17.48 3.78 -10.02
C LEU A 40 -16.88 5.16 -10.33
N ASN A 41 -15.71 5.43 -9.78
CA ASN A 41 -14.97 6.62 -10.16
C ASN A 41 -14.52 6.45 -11.60
N ASN A 42 -15.25 7.08 -12.52
CA ASN A 42 -14.97 7.12 -13.95
C ASN A 42 -13.73 7.96 -14.29
N ASP A 43 -12.71 7.98 -13.44
CA ASP A 43 -11.49 8.76 -13.68
C ASP A 43 -10.64 8.22 -14.85
N ASP A 44 -11.00 7.05 -15.38
CA ASP A 44 -10.35 6.43 -16.54
C ASP A 44 -11.00 6.80 -17.91
N GLY A 45 -12.00 7.67 -17.92
CA GLY A 45 -12.69 8.10 -19.13
C GLY A 45 -13.61 7.03 -19.75
N ASP A 46 -13.88 5.97 -19.03
CA ASP A 46 -14.77 4.90 -19.48
C ASP A 46 -16.21 5.23 -19.05
N ASN A 47 -17.03 5.64 -19.96
CA ASN A 47 -18.42 6.10 -19.87
C ASN A 47 -19.40 5.21 -19.04
N GLY A 48 -19.00 4.76 -17.84
CA GLY A 48 -19.84 3.98 -16.93
C GLY A 48 -20.02 2.51 -17.31
N VAL A 49 -19.19 1.99 -18.20
CA VAL A 49 -19.16 0.55 -18.52
C VAL A 49 -18.09 -0.10 -17.67
N PHE A 50 -18.49 -1.01 -16.78
CA PHE A 50 -17.55 -1.84 -16.02
C PHE A 50 -16.61 -2.57 -16.99
N ASN A 51 -15.34 -2.23 -16.95
CA ASN A 51 -14.30 -2.93 -17.69
C ASN A 51 -13.44 -3.73 -16.70
N PRO A 52 -13.68 -5.04 -16.56
CA PRO A 52 -12.96 -5.86 -15.59
C PRO A 52 -11.45 -5.94 -15.84
N THR A 53 -10.97 -5.40 -16.95
CA THR A 53 -9.53 -5.37 -17.27
C THR A 53 -8.84 -4.06 -16.89
N LYS A 54 -9.58 -3.06 -16.39
CA LYS A 54 -9.02 -1.74 -16.08
C LYS A 54 -9.05 -1.35 -14.60
N HIS A 55 -9.78 -2.07 -13.76
CA HIS A 55 -9.82 -1.85 -12.32
C HIS A 55 -8.91 -2.87 -11.63
N GLU A 56 -7.69 -2.45 -11.32
CA GLU A 56 -6.77 -3.25 -10.54
C GLU A 56 -6.79 -2.75 -9.09
N SER A 57 -7.61 -3.39 -8.27
CA SER A 57 -7.54 -3.21 -6.82
C SER A 57 -6.24 -3.81 -6.27
N LEU A 58 -5.84 -3.41 -5.06
CA LEU A 58 -4.70 -4.04 -4.38
C LEU A 58 -4.93 -5.54 -4.16
N GLU A 59 -6.18 -5.98 -4.02
CA GLU A 59 -6.52 -7.40 -3.93
C GLU A 59 -6.30 -8.11 -5.26
N ASP A 60 -6.63 -7.48 -6.40
CA ASP A 60 -6.42 -8.05 -7.74
C ASP A 60 -4.94 -8.14 -8.12
N LEU A 61 -4.13 -7.18 -7.70
CA LEU A 61 -2.68 -7.25 -7.91
C LEU A 61 -2.03 -8.46 -7.20
N MET A 62 -2.74 -9.08 -6.27
CA MET A 62 -2.31 -10.31 -5.59
C MET A 62 -2.77 -11.59 -6.31
N ASN A 63 -3.40 -11.45 -7.49
CA ASN A 63 -3.73 -12.58 -8.35
C ASN A 63 -2.49 -13.09 -9.08
N TYR A 64 -2.39 -14.40 -9.22
CA TYR A 64 -1.31 -15.04 -9.97
C TYR A 64 -1.78 -16.29 -10.71
N ASN A 65 -1.17 -16.54 -11.86
CA ASN A 65 -1.45 -17.69 -12.69
C ASN A 65 -0.66 -18.91 -12.20
N THR A 66 -1.31 -20.06 -12.16
CA THR A 66 -0.68 -21.33 -11.81
C THR A 66 -1.36 -22.47 -12.57
N ILE A 67 -0.80 -23.68 -12.47
CA ILE A 67 -1.39 -24.88 -13.03
C ILE A 67 -2.02 -25.69 -11.88
N ASN A 68 -3.26 -26.07 -12.05
CA ASN A 68 -3.94 -26.96 -11.10
C ASN A 68 -3.27 -28.34 -11.15
N SER A 69 -2.70 -28.76 -10.04
CA SER A 69 -1.93 -30.01 -9.94
C SER A 69 -2.77 -31.29 -10.18
N THR A 70 -4.08 -31.20 -10.00
CA THR A 70 -4.99 -32.35 -10.19
C THR A 70 -5.51 -32.44 -11.64
N THR A 71 -5.86 -31.29 -12.24
CA THR A 71 -6.48 -31.27 -13.56
C THR A 71 -5.50 -30.95 -14.69
N GLY A 72 -4.31 -30.43 -14.39
CA GLY A 72 -3.33 -29.94 -15.35
C GLY A 72 -3.75 -28.65 -16.08
N LEU A 73 -4.87 -28.03 -15.71
CA LEU A 73 -5.39 -26.82 -16.36
C LEU A 73 -4.87 -25.54 -15.71
N PRO A 74 -4.74 -24.44 -16.48
CA PRO A 74 -4.45 -23.12 -15.94
C PRO A 74 -5.54 -22.69 -14.94
N GLN A 75 -5.13 -22.06 -13.85
CA GLN A 75 -6.02 -21.46 -12.86
C GLN A 75 -5.42 -20.15 -12.32
N VAL A 76 -6.29 -19.23 -11.92
CA VAL A 76 -5.91 -18.02 -11.19
C VAL A 76 -6.09 -18.28 -9.69
N LYS A 77 -5.11 -17.89 -8.92
CA LYS A 77 -5.17 -17.89 -7.45
C LYS A 77 -4.89 -16.49 -6.91
N ASN A 78 -5.40 -16.21 -5.72
CA ASN A 78 -5.18 -14.96 -5.03
C ASN A 78 -4.35 -15.18 -3.76
N LEU A 79 -3.25 -14.45 -3.63
CA LEU A 79 -2.32 -14.61 -2.51
C LEU A 79 -2.98 -14.29 -1.16
N ILE A 80 -3.84 -13.27 -1.09
CA ILE A 80 -4.56 -12.90 0.14
C ILE A 80 -5.44 -14.05 0.61
N SER A 81 -6.20 -14.64 -0.31
CA SER A 81 -7.06 -15.79 -0.03
C SER A 81 -6.27 -17.00 0.45
N GLU A 82 -5.12 -17.30 -0.17
CA GLU A 82 -4.26 -18.39 0.27
C GLU A 82 -3.64 -18.14 1.65
N LEU A 83 -3.18 -16.93 1.91
CA LEU A 83 -2.65 -16.55 3.22
C LEU A 83 -3.71 -16.71 4.31
N ARG A 84 -4.95 -16.28 4.05
CA ARG A 84 -6.08 -16.46 4.97
C ARG A 84 -6.37 -17.94 5.23
N THR A 85 -6.34 -18.77 4.18
CA THR A 85 -6.50 -20.23 4.33
C THR A 85 -5.39 -20.85 5.19
N LYS A 86 -4.19 -20.25 5.18
CA LYS A 86 -3.06 -20.67 6.04
C LYS A 86 -3.11 -20.03 7.45
N GLY A 87 -4.20 -19.38 7.80
CA GLY A 87 -4.45 -18.83 9.13
C GLY A 87 -3.83 -17.44 9.38
N TYR A 88 -3.42 -16.71 8.35
CA TYR A 88 -2.96 -15.33 8.51
C TYR A 88 -4.12 -14.35 8.61
N ASP A 89 -3.97 -13.36 9.47
CA ASP A 89 -4.80 -12.16 9.49
C ASP A 89 -4.17 -11.15 8.54
N VAL A 90 -4.73 -11.02 7.34
CA VAL A 90 -4.17 -10.19 6.29
C VAL A 90 -4.68 -8.75 6.43
N ILE A 91 -3.74 -7.81 6.48
CA ILE A 91 -3.97 -6.39 6.54
C ILE A 91 -3.34 -5.76 5.30
N VAL A 92 -4.13 -5.03 4.54
CA VAL A 92 -3.65 -4.23 3.42
C VAL A 92 -3.75 -2.77 3.83
N ILE A 93 -2.66 -2.03 3.69
CA ILE A 93 -2.58 -0.60 3.98
C ILE A 93 -2.43 0.13 2.66
N ASN A 94 -3.42 0.97 2.38
CA ASN A 94 -3.37 1.99 1.34
C ASN A 94 -3.02 3.34 1.98
N ASN A 95 -2.43 4.24 1.21
CA ASN A 95 -2.11 5.61 1.62
C ASN A 95 -3.02 6.58 0.86
N PRO A 96 -4.27 6.83 1.33
CA PRO A 96 -5.25 7.61 0.59
C PRO A 96 -4.90 9.10 0.57
N THR A 97 -5.54 9.84 -0.32
CA THR A 97 -5.59 11.29 -0.26
C THR A 97 -6.42 11.74 0.93
N TYR A 98 -5.92 12.70 1.71
CA TYR A 98 -6.59 13.20 2.91
C TYR A 98 -6.43 14.72 3.09
N THR A 99 -7.27 15.31 3.91
CA THR A 99 -7.18 16.72 4.27
C THR A 99 -6.45 16.88 5.60
N SER A 100 -5.50 17.80 5.65
CA SER A 100 -4.72 18.13 6.84
C SER A 100 -4.69 19.65 7.06
N THR A 101 -4.18 20.08 8.20
CA THR A 101 -3.97 21.50 8.50
C THR A 101 -2.46 21.78 8.55
N ASN A 102 -2.01 22.73 7.75
CA ASN A 102 -0.61 23.14 7.75
C ASN A 102 -0.26 23.99 8.99
N VAL A 103 1.01 24.34 9.15
CA VAL A 103 1.49 25.14 10.29
C VAL A 103 0.91 26.57 10.34
N ALA A 104 0.37 27.08 9.24
CA ALA A 104 -0.33 28.35 9.16
C ALA A 104 -1.84 28.24 9.47
N GLY A 105 -2.33 27.05 9.86
CA GLY A 105 -3.75 26.81 10.15
C GLY A 105 -4.64 26.66 8.92
N GLN A 106 -4.06 26.54 7.72
CA GLN A 106 -4.81 26.39 6.48
C GLN A 106 -5.09 24.91 6.16
N SER A 107 -6.27 24.64 5.64
CA SER A 107 -6.61 23.30 5.13
C SER A 107 -5.84 23.01 3.84
N VAL A 108 -5.15 21.89 3.80
CA VAL A 108 -4.39 21.42 2.65
C VAL A 108 -4.74 19.97 2.33
N THR A 109 -4.85 19.66 1.05
CA THR A 109 -4.99 18.27 0.58
C THR A 109 -3.61 17.65 0.46
N VAL A 110 -3.45 16.49 1.05
CA VAL A 110 -2.21 15.69 1.00
C VAL A 110 -2.51 14.41 0.24
N ASP A 111 -1.73 14.16 -0.78
CA ASP A 111 -1.77 12.90 -1.52
C ASP A 111 -0.90 11.86 -0.80
N GLY A 112 -1.55 10.97 -0.05
CA GLY A 112 -0.82 9.97 0.76
C GLY A 112 -0.01 8.99 -0.08
N GLY A 113 -0.48 8.67 -1.28
CA GLY A 113 0.20 7.76 -2.21
C GLY A 113 1.45 8.35 -2.86
N ALA A 114 1.64 9.67 -2.79
CA ALA A 114 2.81 10.39 -3.29
C ALA A 114 3.48 11.27 -2.21
N ASP A 115 3.18 11.01 -0.93
CA ASP A 115 3.68 11.75 0.21
C ASP A 115 5.05 11.24 0.69
N TYR A 116 5.66 11.96 1.64
CA TYR A 116 6.93 11.57 2.27
C TYR A 116 6.89 10.13 2.79
N ILE A 117 7.88 9.35 2.39
CA ILE A 117 8.05 7.96 2.85
C ILE A 117 8.06 7.88 4.37
N GLU A 118 8.73 8.84 5.02
CA GLU A 118 8.82 8.93 6.47
C GLU A 118 7.46 9.16 7.14
N ARG A 119 6.61 9.99 6.55
CA ARG A 119 5.27 10.24 7.09
C ARG A 119 4.40 9.00 7.04
N ASN A 120 4.39 8.32 5.90
CA ASN A 120 3.69 7.05 5.72
C ASN A 120 4.27 5.97 6.65
N ALA A 121 5.59 5.94 6.83
CA ALA A 121 6.24 5.03 7.78
C ALA A 121 5.83 5.32 9.24
N MET A 122 5.67 6.59 9.65
CA MET A 122 5.19 6.91 11.00
C MET A 122 3.74 6.48 11.21
N THR A 123 2.90 6.54 10.18
CA THR A 123 1.55 5.97 10.23
C THR A 123 1.60 4.46 10.46
N LEU A 124 2.47 3.75 9.74
CA LEU A 124 2.67 2.31 9.94
C LEU A 124 3.21 1.99 11.34
N VAL A 125 4.19 2.76 11.86
CA VAL A 125 4.71 2.63 13.23
C VAL A 125 3.58 2.78 14.26
N SER A 126 2.74 3.81 14.10
CA SER A 126 1.59 4.05 14.97
C SER A 126 0.60 2.89 14.91
N PHE A 127 0.33 2.38 13.73
CA PHE A 127 -0.56 1.24 13.53
C PHE A 127 -0.03 -0.04 14.21
N ILE A 128 1.24 -0.38 14.00
CA ILE A 128 1.87 -1.54 14.64
C ILE A 128 1.82 -1.40 16.17
N LYS A 129 2.24 -0.25 16.69
CA LYS A 129 2.36 0.00 18.12
C LYS A 129 1.02 0.03 18.83
N ASN A 130 0.05 0.77 18.27
CA ASN A 130 -1.19 1.13 18.96
C ASN A 130 -2.37 0.21 18.58
N TYR A 131 -2.25 -0.56 17.50
CA TYR A 131 -3.33 -1.42 17.06
C TYR A 131 -2.91 -2.90 16.94
N VAL A 132 -1.88 -3.22 16.18
CA VAL A 132 -1.50 -4.63 15.94
C VAL A 132 -1.10 -5.32 17.24
N LYS A 133 -0.14 -4.74 17.96
CA LYS A 133 0.39 -5.35 19.21
C LYS A 133 -0.66 -5.47 20.31
N PRO A 134 -1.47 -4.44 20.62
CA PRO A 134 -2.56 -4.60 21.60
C PRO A 134 -3.57 -5.66 21.22
N ASN A 135 -3.96 -5.75 19.94
CA ASN A 135 -4.89 -6.78 19.47
C ASN A 135 -4.30 -8.19 19.55
N GLN A 136 -3.01 -8.37 19.27
CA GLN A 136 -2.32 -9.63 19.49
C GLN A 136 -2.28 -10.01 20.97
N THR A 137 -2.01 -9.05 21.85
CA THR A 137 -2.02 -9.27 23.31
C THR A 137 -3.40 -9.71 23.79
N LEU A 138 -4.47 -9.04 23.34
CA LEU A 138 -5.86 -9.43 23.65
C LEU A 138 -6.21 -10.84 23.15
N ALA A 139 -5.63 -11.23 22.03
CA ALA A 139 -5.80 -12.59 21.47
C ALA A 139 -4.93 -13.66 22.16
N GLY A 140 -4.06 -13.27 23.09
CA GLY A 140 -3.05 -14.16 23.67
C GLY A 140 -2.05 -14.71 22.64
N SER A 141 -1.87 -13.98 21.51
CA SER A 141 -1.00 -14.43 20.43
C SER A 141 0.45 -14.04 20.67
N ASN A 142 1.36 -14.99 20.48
CA ASN A 142 2.80 -14.79 20.44
C ASN A 142 3.37 -14.84 19.00
N GLN A 143 2.51 -14.90 17.99
CA GLN A 143 2.93 -14.97 16.60
C GLN A 143 3.57 -13.66 16.15
N GLN A 144 4.69 -13.79 15.45
CA GLN A 144 5.44 -12.64 14.98
C GLN A 144 4.82 -12.07 13.70
N LEU A 145 4.94 -10.75 13.54
CA LEU A 145 4.48 -10.00 12.38
C LEU A 145 5.28 -10.35 11.12
N VAL A 146 4.59 -10.37 9.98
CA VAL A 146 5.20 -10.36 8.64
C VAL A 146 4.85 -9.03 7.98
N LEU A 147 5.85 -8.34 7.41
CA LEU A 147 5.66 -7.13 6.61
C LEU A 147 6.02 -7.41 5.16
N VAL A 148 5.18 -6.92 4.26
CA VAL A 148 5.41 -6.98 2.82
C VAL A 148 5.25 -5.57 2.26
N GLY A 149 6.23 -5.12 1.49
CA GLY A 149 6.19 -3.81 0.84
C GLY A 149 6.64 -3.91 -0.61
N PRO A 150 5.74 -3.86 -1.57
CA PRO A 150 6.08 -3.64 -2.97
C PRO A 150 6.41 -2.18 -3.23
N SER A 151 7.35 -1.92 -4.17
CA SER A 151 7.71 -0.58 -4.63
C SER A 151 8.02 0.36 -3.45
N MET A 152 7.43 1.56 -3.40
CA MET A 152 7.56 2.51 -2.27
C MET A 152 7.15 1.89 -0.92
N GLY A 153 6.21 0.94 -0.91
CA GLY A 153 5.80 0.21 0.31
C GLY A 153 6.97 -0.52 0.98
N GLY A 154 7.97 -0.98 0.21
CA GLY A 154 9.19 -1.56 0.78
C GLY A 154 10.07 -0.52 1.47
N GLN A 155 10.13 0.70 0.96
CA GLN A 155 10.85 1.80 1.62
C GLN A 155 10.13 2.24 2.90
N ILE A 156 8.80 2.37 2.85
CA ILE A 156 7.94 2.70 4.00
C ILE A 156 8.14 1.67 5.12
N THR A 157 8.03 0.39 4.79
CA THR A 157 8.16 -0.70 5.77
C THR A 157 9.56 -0.79 6.33
N ARG A 158 10.60 -0.61 5.51
CA ARG A 158 12.00 -0.57 5.96
C ARG A 158 12.25 0.56 6.95
N PHE A 159 11.80 1.77 6.61
CA PHE A 159 11.95 2.93 7.48
C PHE A 159 11.23 2.73 8.81
N ALA A 160 10.00 2.22 8.78
CA ALA A 160 9.21 1.96 9.99
C ALA A 160 9.92 0.98 10.93
N LEU A 161 10.43 -0.15 10.40
CA LEU A 161 11.15 -1.14 11.20
C LEU A 161 12.44 -0.55 11.79
N ALA A 162 13.27 0.09 10.97
CA ALA A 162 14.52 0.69 11.41
C ALA A 162 14.28 1.80 12.46
N TYR A 163 13.23 2.59 12.31
CA TYR A 163 12.85 3.60 13.30
C TYR A 163 12.45 2.95 14.64
N MET A 164 11.63 1.91 14.60
CA MET A 164 11.21 1.21 15.80
C MET A 164 12.40 0.53 16.51
N GLU A 165 13.30 -0.10 15.77
CA GLU A 165 14.54 -0.70 16.30
C GLU A 165 15.42 0.36 16.98
N LYS A 166 15.63 1.50 16.31
CA LYS A 166 16.37 2.62 16.87
C LYS A 166 15.74 3.12 18.18
N LYS A 167 14.42 3.33 18.18
CA LYS A 167 13.69 3.77 19.38
C LYS A 167 13.76 2.75 20.52
N PHE A 168 13.70 1.46 20.19
CA PHE A 168 13.88 0.43 21.20
C PHE A 168 15.31 0.44 21.79
N ALA A 169 16.33 0.59 20.95
CA ALA A 169 17.72 0.68 21.39
C ALA A 169 17.97 1.92 22.28
N GLU A 170 17.34 3.07 21.95
CA GLU A 170 17.47 4.32 22.71
C GLU A 170 16.73 4.28 24.06
N THR A 171 15.56 3.63 24.13
CA THR A 171 14.65 3.77 25.28
C THR A 171 14.51 2.49 26.12
N GLY A 172 14.81 1.33 25.55
CA GLY A 172 14.54 0.02 26.17
C GLY A 172 13.05 -0.31 26.29
N LEU A 173 12.14 0.55 25.82
CA LEU A 173 10.70 0.37 26.00
C LEU A 173 10.14 -0.68 25.03
N VAL A 174 9.50 -1.70 25.58
CA VAL A 174 8.94 -2.85 24.83
C VAL A 174 7.92 -2.43 23.76
N GLU A 175 7.26 -1.31 23.95
CA GLU A 175 6.31 -0.77 22.96
C GLU A 175 6.96 -0.51 21.58
N TRP A 176 8.28 -0.29 21.54
CA TRP A 176 9.03 -0.08 20.31
C TRP A 176 9.54 -1.37 19.65
N LYS A 177 9.38 -2.52 20.29
CA LYS A 177 9.66 -3.81 19.62
C LYS A 177 8.58 -4.08 18.58
N HIS A 178 8.93 -4.09 17.31
CA HIS A 178 7.97 -4.36 16.23
C HIS A 178 7.55 -5.85 16.15
N ASN A 179 8.36 -6.78 16.69
CA ASN A 179 8.15 -8.22 16.61
C ASN A 179 8.00 -8.79 15.19
N ALA A 180 8.56 -8.12 14.19
CA ALA A 180 8.58 -8.65 12.84
C ALA A 180 9.63 -9.77 12.74
N ARG A 181 9.21 -10.94 12.25
CA ARG A 181 10.11 -12.09 11.96
C ARG A 181 10.59 -12.10 10.51
N LEU A 182 9.83 -11.45 9.64
CA LEU A 182 10.09 -11.45 8.21
C LEU A 182 9.63 -10.11 7.63
N TRP A 183 10.53 -9.51 6.89
CA TRP A 183 10.27 -8.37 6.03
C TRP A 183 10.57 -8.75 4.59
N ILE A 184 9.61 -8.52 3.70
CA ILE A 184 9.68 -8.82 2.28
C ILE A 184 9.54 -7.49 1.53
N SER A 185 10.59 -7.13 0.81
CA SER A 185 10.59 -6.00 -0.12
C SER A 185 10.51 -6.53 -1.55
N VAL A 186 9.52 -6.07 -2.30
CA VAL A 186 9.29 -6.54 -3.66
C VAL A 186 9.50 -5.37 -4.62
N ASP A 187 10.55 -5.45 -5.43
CA ASP A 187 10.89 -4.45 -6.46
C ASP A 187 10.86 -3.00 -5.94
N SER A 188 11.53 -2.79 -4.81
CA SER A 188 11.58 -1.49 -4.12
C SER A 188 12.86 -0.74 -4.42
N PRO A 189 12.79 0.55 -4.81
CA PRO A 189 13.94 1.34 -5.19
C PRO A 189 14.70 1.89 -3.96
N HIS A 190 15.34 1.02 -3.17
CA HIS A 190 16.02 1.38 -1.93
C HIS A 190 17.21 2.35 -2.09
N LEU A 191 17.71 2.52 -3.31
CA LEU A 191 18.76 3.48 -3.67
C LEU A 191 18.25 4.62 -4.54
N GLY A 192 16.94 4.82 -4.57
CA GLY A 192 16.21 5.76 -5.43
C GLY A 192 15.78 5.12 -6.75
N ALA A 193 14.72 5.65 -7.34
CA ALA A 193 14.26 5.24 -8.66
C ALA A 193 15.18 5.85 -9.74
N ASN A 194 15.93 5.00 -10.42
CA ASN A 194 16.83 5.45 -11.49
C ASN A 194 16.07 5.61 -12.82
N ILE A 195 15.29 6.68 -12.94
CA ILE A 195 14.58 6.99 -14.18
C ILE A 195 15.58 7.59 -15.17
N PRO A 196 15.75 7.00 -16.39
CA PRO A 196 16.70 7.52 -17.36
C PRO A 196 16.42 9.00 -17.70
N VAL A 197 17.47 9.82 -17.74
CA VAL A 197 17.37 11.27 -18.03
C VAL A 197 16.63 11.53 -19.33
N GLY A 198 16.83 10.68 -20.36
CA GLY A 198 16.10 10.80 -21.63
C GLY A 198 14.58 10.62 -21.47
N ALA A 199 14.13 9.73 -20.59
CA ALA A 199 12.72 9.56 -20.29
C ALA A 199 12.15 10.77 -19.54
N GLN A 200 12.88 11.28 -18.54
CA GLN A 200 12.49 12.50 -17.82
C GLN A 200 12.39 13.70 -18.77
N ALA A 201 13.39 13.88 -19.63
CA ALA A 201 13.40 14.96 -20.61
C ALA A 201 12.25 14.85 -21.62
N ASN A 202 11.91 13.63 -22.05
CA ASN A 202 10.78 13.40 -22.95
C ASN A 202 9.44 13.76 -22.29
N ILE A 203 9.23 13.33 -21.06
CA ILE A 203 8.01 13.65 -20.30
C ILE A 203 7.93 15.18 -20.08
N TRP A 204 9.03 15.82 -19.68
CA TRP A 204 9.10 17.27 -19.57
C TRP A 204 8.76 17.97 -20.88
N PHE A 205 9.34 17.54 -22.01
CA PHE A 205 9.08 18.12 -23.32
C PHE A 205 7.59 18.02 -23.71
N LEU A 206 6.98 16.85 -23.48
CA LEU A 206 5.55 16.66 -23.75
C LEU A 206 4.67 17.52 -22.84
N ALA A 207 5.07 17.68 -21.57
CA ALA A 207 4.34 18.48 -20.58
C ALA A 207 4.47 19.98 -20.86
N ASP A 208 5.70 20.48 -20.93
CA ASP A 208 6.02 21.92 -20.97
C ASP A 208 5.92 22.51 -22.40
N ARG A 209 6.50 21.82 -23.39
CA ARG A 209 6.56 22.34 -24.76
C ARG A 209 5.35 22.03 -25.62
N LEU A 210 4.77 20.86 -25.42
CA LEU A 210 3.59 20.44 -26.18
C LEU A 210 2.28 20.54 -25.42
N GLY A 211 2.31 20.88 -24.13
CA GLY A 211 1.14 21.12 -23.29
C GLY A 211 0.22 19.91 -23.11
N LYS A 212 0.78 18.68 -23.23
CA LYS A 212 -0.02 17.45 -23.12
C LYS A 212 -0.42 17.18 -21.68
N GLU A 213 -1.71 17.21 -21.36
CA GLU A 213 -2.22 17.06 -19.99
C GLU A 213 -1.75 15.76 -19.29
N PRO A 214 -1.77 14.56 -19.91
CA PRO A 214 -1.24 13.36 -19.25
C PRO A 214 0.24 13.49 -18.88
N ALA A 215 1.05 14.15 -19.71
CA ALA A 215 2.46 14.37 -19.44
C ALA A 215 2.69 15.42 -18.35
N LYS A 216 1.82 16.45 -18.24
CA LYS A 216 1.87 17.43 -17.14
C LYS A 216 1.63 16.74 -15.80
N ILE A 217 0.61 15.89 -15.71
CA ILE A 217 0.32 15.12 -14.49
C ILE A 217 1.54 14.27 -14.13
N GLN A 218 2.06 13.50 -15.09
CA GLN A 218 3.20 12.63 -14.86
C GLN A 218 4.46 13.39 -14.44
N TYR A 219 4.73 14.55 -15.04
CA TYR A 219 5.91 15.34 -14.73
C TYR A 219 5.79 16.11 -13.43
N TYR A 220 4.71 16.88 -13.27
CA TYR A 220 4.58 17.82 -12.15
C TYR A 220 4.03 17.18 -10.88
N GLU A 221 3.20 16.15 -10.99
CA GLU A 221 2.52 15.57 -9.84
C GLU A 221 3.11 14.21 -9.41
N GLU A 222 3.74 13.48 -10.33
CA GLU A 222 4.33 12.17 -10.04
C GLU A 222 5.86 12.25 -9.89
N LEU A 223 6.59 12.62 -10.96
CA LEU A 223 8.06 12.68 -10.92
C LEU A 223 8.62 13.73 -9.97
N ASN A 224 7.94 14.85 -9.80
CA ASN A 224 8.32 15.93 -8.88
C ASN A 224 7.55 15.86 -7.55
N SER A 225 6.90 14.76 -7.25
CA SER A 225 6.30 14.55 -5.93
C SER A 225 7.38 14.42 -4.85
N VAL A 226 6.99 14.58 -3.59
CA VAL A 226 7.92 14.42 -2.45
C VAL A 226 8.37 12.98 -2.21
N ALA A 227 7.74 12.01 -2.87
CA ALA A 227 8.11 10.61 -2.88
C ALA A 227 8.88 10.19 -4.15
N GLY A 228 8.87 11.04 -5.20
CA GLY A 228 9.52 10.81 -6.49
C GLY A 228 10.99 11.17 -6.54
#